data_72fbd8122baec413dec0a9ba52c1ca86
#
_entry.id   72fbd8122baec413dec0a9ba52c1ca86
#
_cell.length_a   1.000
_cell.length_b   1.000
_cell.length_c   1.000
_cell.angle_alpha   90.00
_cell.angle_beta   90.00
_cell.angle_gamma   90.00
#
_symmetry.space_group_name_H-M   'P 1'
#
loop_
_entity.id
_entity.type
_entity.pdbx_description
1 polymer ?
#
loop_
_entity_poly.entity_id
_entity_poly.type
_entity_poly.pdbx_seq_one_letter_code
_entity_poly.pdbx_strand_id
1 'polypeptide(L)'
;MEDFAAEKIRFSGGKLRVASDGDLIEIFGLESAPERGDVQMLRLSDGRESKYLAVSEVLDIFSVDGDIVPSALPDQHEGIVQVGDEMIELVNPFQFFEASQSNRFAGGKRPLCFVEAREDDLWERRILEPLLTASGYKVSYDVADREKAEVVLGKEDSDASEQVDGRLLRLRDSSFAGPAAHPSIYRYDRIGLISAIEHKLAGGR
;
A
#
# COMPACT_ATOMS: atom_id res chain seq x y z
N MET A 1 -17.67 -0.28 -3.33
CA MET A 1 -18.55 0.04 -2.22
C MET A 1 -19.60 -1.04 -2.14
N GLU A 2 -19.88 -1.54 -0.97
CA GLU A 2 -20.77 -2.68 -0.74
C GLU A 2 -21.61 -2.44 0.52
N ASP A 3 -22.85 -2.92 0.52
CA ASP A 3 -23.75 -2.83 1.66
C ASP A 3 -23.92 -4.22 2.30
N PHE A 4 -23.76 -4.28 3.60
CA PHE A 4 -23.88 -5.53 4.35
C PHE A 4 -24.94 -5.42 5.43
N ALA A 5 -25.86 -6.38 5.45
CA ALA A 5 -26.84 -6.48 6.54
C ALA A 5 -26.12 -6.73 7.88
N ALA A 6 -26.56 -6.05 8.92
CA ALA A 6 -26.01 -6.13 10.28
C ALA A 6 -25.83 -7.57 10.77
N GLU A 7 -26.79 -8.44 10.42
CA GLU A 7 -26.76 -9.85 10.83
C GLU A 7 -25.59 -10.64 10.21
N LYS A 8 -24.96 -10.15 9.16
CA LYS A 8 -23.77 -10.77 8.54
C LYS A 8 -22.48 -10.40 9.25
N ILE A 9 -22.49 -9.33 10.06
CA ILE A 9 -21.33 -8.87 10.80
C ILE A 9 -21.19 -9.70 12.09
N ARG A 10 -20.00 -10.25 12.30
CA ARG A 10 -19.73 -11.11 13.46
C ARG A 10 -18.45 -10.66 14.17
N PHE A 11 -18.47 -10.79 15.48
CA PHE A 11 -17.29 -10.64 16.29
C PHE A 11 -16.55 -11.97 16.38
N SER A 12 -15.33 -12.02 15.86
CA SER A 12 -14.52 -13.23 15.81
C SER A 12 -13.05 -12.91 15.98
N GLY A 13 -12.38 -13.60 16.90
CA GLY A 13 -10.95 -13.38 17.17
C GLY A 13 -10.60 -11.98 17.65
N GLY A 14 -11.48 -11.34 18.43
CA GLY A 14 -11.26 -9.99 18.93
C GLY A 14 -11.58 -8.86 17.94
N LYS A 15 -12.14 -9.18 16.77
CA LYS A 15 -12.38 -8.23 15.68
C LYS A 15 -13.75 -8.44 15.03
N LEU A 16 -14.32 -7.36 14.49
CA LEU A 16 -15.52 -7.44 13.65
C LEU A 16 -15.14 -7.93 12.27
N ARG A 17 -15.91 -8.85 11.73
CA ARG A 17 -15.68 -9.46 10.42
C ARG A 17 -16.98 -9.72 9.68
N VAL A 18 -16.89 -9.78 8.37
CA VAL A 18 -17.95 -10.21 7.47
C VAL A 18 -17.41 -11.24 6.48
N ALA A 19 -18.26 -12.20 6.11
CA ALA A 19 -17.94 -13.16 5.05
C ALA A 19 -18.24 -12.51 3.68
N SER A 20 -17.24 -12.43 2.82
CA SER A 20 -17.36 -11.94 1.45
C SER A 20 -16.42 -12.72 0.55
N ASP A 21 -16.88 -13.15 -0.62
CA ASP A 21 -16.11 -13.90 -1.63
C ASP A 21 -15.46 -15.20 -1.10
N GLY A 22 -16.02 -15.81 -0.05
CA GLY A 22 -15.47 -17.00 0.59
C GLY A 22 -14.46 -16.73 1.71
N ASP A 23 -14.08 -15.49 1.93
CA ASP A 23 -13.13 -15.06 2.96
C ASP A 23 -13.83 -14.36 4.13
N LEU A 24 -13.20 -14.42 5.30
CA LEU A 24 -13.57 -13.65 6.49
C LEU A 24 -12.75 -12.36 6.53
N ILE A 25 -13.39 -11.26 6.13
CA ILE A 25 -12.75 -9.96 6.00
C ILE A 25 -13.00 -9.12 7.26
N GLU A 26 -11.93 -8.54 7.80
CA GLU A 26 -11.96 -7.64 8.95
C GLU A 26 -12.59 -6.29 8.60
N ILE A 27 -13.37 -5.75 9.55
CA ILE A 27 -14.07 -4.46 9.42
C ILE A 27 -13.45 -3.45 10.38
N PHE A 28 -13.17 -2.26 9.87
CA PHE A 28 -12.77 -1.08 10.62
C PHE A 28 -13.89 -0.02 10.60
N GLY A 29 -13.83 0.94 11.51
CA GLY A 29 -14.80 2.04 11.59
C GLY A 29 -16.08 1.69 12.35
N LEU A 30 -16.17 0.49 12.96
CA LEU A 30 -17.24 0.09 13.85
C LEU A 30 -16.67 -0.29 15.22
N GLU A 31 -17.27 0.22 16.29
CA GLU A 31 -16.94 -0.19 17.66
C GLU A 31 -17.61 -1.51 18.04
N SER A 32 -18.81 -1.74 17.52
CA SER A 32 -19.60 -2.95 17.76
C SER A 32 -20.43 -3.32 16.53
N ALA A 33 -20.84 -4.58 16.45
CA ALA A 33 -21.80 -5.01 15.42
C ALA A 33 -23.14 -4.29 15.62
N PRO A 34 -23.70 -3.64 14.60
CA PRO A 34 -24.99 -3.00 14.70
C PRO A 34 -26.08 -4.07 14.87
N GLU A 35 -27.14 -3.73 15.60
CA GLU A 35 -28.23 -4.66 15.87
C GLU A 35 -29.13 -4.89 14.64
N ARG A 36 -29.32 -3.87 13.80
CA ARG A 36 -30.21 -3.87 12.64
C ARG A 36 -29.73 -2.90 11.56
N GLY A 37 -30.23 -3.09 10.34
CA GLY A 37 -29.99 -2.23 9.20
C GLY A 37 -28.81 -2.71 8.36
N ASP A 38 -28.50 -1.92 7.35
CA ASP A 38 -27.36 -2.17 6.46
C ASP A 38 -26.21 -1.24 6.82
N VAL A 39 -24.98 -1.74 6.67
CA VAL A 39 -23.73 -1.00 6.88
C VAL A 39 -23.06 -0.82 5.55
N GLN A 40 -22.83 0.42 5.19
CA GLN A 40 -22.10 0.79 4.00
C GLN A 40 -20.59 0.67 4.24
N MET A 41 -19.89 -0.03 3.36
CA MET A 41 -18.47 -0.31 3.53
C MET A 41 -17.67 -0.06 2.25
N LEU A 42 -16.49 0.50 2.42
CA LEU A 42 -15.47 0.59 1.37
C LEU A 42 -14.54 -0.60 1.48
N ARG A 43 -14.36 -1.34 0.39
CA ARG A 43 -13.36 -2.41 0.32
C ARG A 43 -12.00 -1.81 0.03
N LEU A 44 -11.09 -1.97 0.96
CA LEU A 44 -9.68 -1.62 0.84
C LEU A 44 -8.89 -2.89 0.49
N SER A 45 -7.88 -2.78 -0.37
CA SER A 45 -7.02 -3.90 -0.70
C SER A 45 -5.57 -3.42 -0.83
N ASP A 46 -4.65 -4.18 -0.26
CA ASP A 46 -3.22 -3.98 -0.45
C ASP A 46 -2.64 -4.89 -1.55
N GLY A 47 -3.52 -5.60 -2.27
CA GLY A 47 -3.17 -6.55 -3.32
C GLY A 47 -2.97 -7.98 -2.82
N ARG A 48 -2.96 -8.21 -1.50
CA ARG A 48 -2.81 -9.51 -0.84
C ARG A 48 -4.03 -9.88 -0.02
N GLU A 49 -4.49 -8.94 0.76
CA GLU A 49 -5.67 -9.08 1.59
C GLU A 49 -6.63 -7.92 1.37
N SER A 50 -7.86 -8.13 1.74
CA SER A 50 -8.89 -7.10 1.75
C SER A 50 -9.31 -6.79 3.18
N LYS A 51 -9.71 -5.54 3.40
CA LYS A 51 -10.32 -5.03 4.63
C LYS A 51 -11.55 -4.24 4.25
N TYR A 52 -12.50 -4.11 5.16
CA TYR A 52 -13.63 -3.22 5.00
C TYR A 52 -13.49 -2.02 5.95
N LEU A 53 -13.74 -0.84 5.43
CA LEU A 53 -13.90 0.38 6.21
C LEU A 53 -15.39 0.74 6.19
N ALA A 54 -16.06 0.65 7.34
CA ALA A 54 -17.44 1.10 7.48
C ALA A 54 -17.47 2.62 7.46
N VAL A 55 -18.41 3.17 6.71
CA VAL A 55 -18.64 4.61 6.56
C VAL A 55 -20.11 4.91 6.84
N SER A 56 -20.38 6.09 7.38
CA SER A 56 -21.76 6.54 7.61
C SER A 56 -22.44 6.94 6.31
N GLU A 57 -21.69 7.57 5.41
CA GLU A 57 -22.18 8.09 4.14
C GLU A 57 -21.00 8.34 3.19
N VAL A 58 -21.22 8.17 1.89
CA VAL A 58 -20.31 8.64 0.84
C VAL A 58 -20.91 9.91 0.24
N LEU A 59 -20.26 11.03 0.51
CA LEU A 59 -20.76 12.35 0.09
C LEU A 59 -20.48 12.61 -1.38
N ASP A 60 -19.22 12.39 -1.81
CA ASP A 60 -18.81 12.67 -3.19
C ASP A 60 -17.51 11.89 -3.53
N ILE A 61 -17.17 11.89 -4.82
CA ILE A 61 -15.92 11.36 -5.36
C ILE A 61 -15.30 12.43 -6.24
N PHE A 62 -14.12 12.89 -5.90
CA PHE A 62 -13.41 13.90 -6.66
C PHE A 62 -11.92 13.60 -6.79
N SER A 63 -11.30 14.21 -7.79
CA SER A 63 -9.84 14.16 -7.96
C SER A 63 -9.19 15.27 -7.15
N VAL A 64 -8.12 14.94 -6.46
CA VAL A 64 -7.33 15.92 -5.70
C VAL A 64 -6.20 16.42 -6.60
N ASP A 65 -6.30 17.65 -7.06
CA ASP A 65 -5.31 18.31 -7.92
C ASP A 65 -4.43 19.32 -7.13
N GLY A 66 -4.69 19.48 -5.83
CA GLY A 66 -4.02 20.44 -4.96
C GLY A 66 -2.87 19.84 -4.15
N ASP A 67 -2.09 20.74 -3.53
CA ASP A 67 -1.05 20.34 -2.59
C ASP A 67 -1.66 19.73 -1.33
N ILE A 68 -1.14 18.58 -0.92
CA ILE A 68 -1.50 17.93 0.34
C ILE A 68 -0.63 18.56 1.43
N VAL A 69 -1.25 19.17 2.42
CA VAL A 69 -0.57 19.63 3.62
C VAL A 69 -0.36 18.42 4.54
N PRO A 70 0.89 18.02 4.82
CA PRO A 70 1.16 16.84 5.64
C PRO A 70 0.52 16.93 7.02
N SER A 71 -0.03 15.81 7.50
CA SER A 71 -0.56 15.72 8.86
C SER A 71 0.54 15.76 9.91
N ALA A 72 0.22 16.33 11.08
CA ALA A 72 1.06 16.20 12.27
C ALA A 72 0.99 14.79 12.90
N LEU A 73 0.03 13.97 12.49
CA LEU A 73 -0.19 12.58 12.92
C LEU A 73 -0.14 11.64 11.71
N PRO A 74 1.05 11.39 11.14
CA PRO A 74 1.21 10.66 9.88
C PRO A 74 0.77 9.19 9.96
N ASP A 75 0.66 8.62 11.15
CA ASP A 75 0.23 7.23 11.35
C ASP A 75 -1.27 7.01 11.07
N GLN A 76 -2.08 8.07 11.17
CA GLN A 76 -3.55 8.00 11.01
C GLN A 76 -4.03 8.75 9.77
N HIS A 77 -3.42 9.89 9.49
CA HIS A 77 -3.82 10.79 8.42
C HIS A 77 -2.62 11.12 7.53
N GLU A 78 -2.79 10.98 6.24
CA GLU A 78 -1.75 11.33 5.28
C GLU A 78 -1.55 12.84 5.20
N GLY A 79 -2.63 13.60 5.34
CA GLY A 79 -2.61 15.05 5.31
C GLY A 79 -3.99 15.66 5.22
N ILE A 80 -4.00 16.94 4.90
CA ILE A 80 -5.21 17.75 4.68
C ILE A 80 -5.15 18.30 3.25
N VAL A 81 -6.26 18.22 2.55
CA VAL A 81 -6.42 18.81 1.22
C VAL A 81 -7.56 19.80 1.23
N GLN A 82 -7.41 20.90 0.51
CA GLN A 82 -8.48 21.84 0.29
C GLN A 82 -9.31 21.44 -0.94
N VAL A 83 -10.61 21.33 -0.77
CA VAL A 83 -11.57 21.04 -1.82
C VAL A 83 -12.63 22.14 -1.82
N GLY A 84 -12.57 23.06 -2.78
CA GLY A 84 -13.37 24.27 -2.73
C GLY A 84 -13.02 25.11 -1.50
N ASP A 85 -14.01 25.35 -0.64
CA ASP A 85 -13.85 26.09 0.63
C ASP A 85 -13.68 25.18 1.85
N GLU A 86 -13.67 23.85 1.64
CA GLU A 86 -13.59 22.87 2.72
C GLU A 86 -12.18 22.28 2.84
N MET A 87 -11.79 21.97 4.08
CA MET A 87 -10.55 21.26 4.41
C MET A 87 -10.91 19.82 4.74
N ILE A 88 -10.37 18.87 3.96
CA ILE A 88 -10.68 17.44 4.08
C ILE A 88 -9.43 16.70 4.54
N GLU A 89 -9.58 15.89 5.59
CA GLU A 89 -8.52 14.99 6.04
C GLU A 89 -8.41 13.76 5.13
N LEU A 90 -7.19 13.45 4.72
CA LEU A 90 -6.87 12.25 3.96
C LEU A 90 -6.45 11.14 4.92
N VAL A 91 -7.23 10.09 5.00
CA VAL A 91 -6.91 8.90 5.78
C VAL A 91 -5.84 8.08 5.08
N ASN A 92 -4.81 7.65 5.82
CA ASN A 92 -3.82 6.72 5.30
C ASN A 92 -4.43 5.30 5.23
N PRO A 93 -4.74 4.76 4.02
CA PRO A 93 -5.37 3.44 3.92
C PRO A 93 -4.45 2.29 4.35
N PHE A 94 -3.14 2.51 4.40
CA PHE A 94 -2.16 1.47 4.75
C PHE A 94 -2.19 1.11 6.23
N GLN A 95 -2.59 2.03 7.10
CA GLN A 95 -2.73 1.77 8.54
C GLN A 95 -3.62 0.56 8.84
N PHE A 96 -4.62 0.29 8.01
CA PHE A 96 -5.53 -0.83 8.20
C PHE A 96 -4.88 -2.20 7.95
N PHE A 97 -3.70 -2.21 7.33
CA PHE A 97 -2.94 -3.43 6.98
C PHE A 97 -1.72 -3.66 7.86
N GLU A 98 -1.26 -2.68 8.64
CA GLU A 98 -0.02 -2.75 9.42
C GLU A 98 -0.02 -3.87 10.46
N ALA A 99 -1.14 -4.10 11.15
CA ALA A 99 -1.25 -5.14 12.16
C ALA A 99 -1.10 -6.57 11.59
N SER A 100 -1.57 -6.79 10.35
CA SER A 100 -1.43 -8.06 9.65
C SER A 100 0.00 -8.31 9.19
N GLN A 101 0.75 -7.25 8.94
CA GLN A 101 2.10 -7.30 8.40
C GLN A 101 3.16 -7.42 9.47
N SER A 102 2.96 -6.81 10.64
CA SER A 102 3.83 -6.98 11.80
C SER A 102 3.96 -8.45 12.22
N ASN A 103 2.95 -9.26 11.93
CA ASN A 103 2.93 -10.69 12.23
C ASN A 103 3.67 -11.56 11.19
N ARG A 104 3.86 -11.09 9.95
CA ARG A 104 4.53 -11.87 8.89
C ARG A 104 6.04 -11.97 9.08
N PHE A 105 6.63 -10.94 9.66
CA PHE A 105 8.05 -10.89 10.00
C PHE A 105 8.29 -11.00 11.51
N ALA A 106 7.27 -11.44 12.29
CA ALA A 106 7.40 -11.68 13.71
C ALA A 106 8.50 -12.72 13.97
N GLY A 107 9.68 -12.25 14.35
CA GLY A 107 10.88 -13.07 14.58
C GLY A 107 11.86 -13.14 13.41
N GLY A 108 11.60 -12.52 12.25
CA GLY A 108 12.49 -12.47 11.10
C GLY A 108 13.01 -11.06 10.76
N LYS A 109 14.15 -10.99 10.10
CA LYS A 109 14.70 -9.75 9.54
C LYS A 109 13.79 -9.27 8.41
N ARG A 110 13.30 -8.03 8.48
CA ARG A 110 12.55 -7.39 7.39
C ARG A 110 13.47 -7.26 6.17
N PRO A 111 13.06 -7.75 4.98
CA PRO A 111 13.88 -7.60 3.78
C PRO A 111 14.10 -6.11 3.46
N LEU A 112 15.32 -5.79 3.04
CA LEU A 112 15.70 -4.44 2.68
C LEU A 112 15.47 -4.19 1.20
N CYS A 113 14.66 -3.21 0.88
CA CYS A 113 14.48 -2.65 -0.45
C CYS A 113 15.30 -1.35 -0.56
N PHE A 114 16.25 -1.31 -1.47
CA PHE A 114 16.93 -0.07 -1.82
C PHE A 114 16.19 0.59 -2.98
N VAL A 115 15.88 1.87 -2.85
CA VAL A 115 15.18 2.65 -3.87
C VAL A 115 16.15 3.67 -4.49
N GLU A 116 16.38 3.55 -5.80
CA GLU A 116 17.16 4.52 -6.56
C GLU A 116 16.31 5.77 -6.82
N ALA A 117 16.34 6.71 -5.89
CA ALA A 117 15.60 7.96 -6.00
C ALA A 117 16.47 9.14 -5.58
N ARG A 118 16.23 10.29 -6.21
CA ARG A 118 16.82 11.57 -5.82
C ARG A 118 16.00 12.21 -4.70
N GLU A 119 16.53 13.26 -4.08
CA GLU A 119 15.83 13.94 -2.99
C GLU A 119 14.50 14.58 -3.42
N ASP A 120 14.38 14.96 -4.70
CA ASP A 120 13.22 15.58 -5.33
C ASP A 120 12.24 14.57 -5.95
N ASP A 121 12.54 13.27 -5.91
CA ASP A 121 11.65 12.22 -6.39
C ASP A 121 10.50 11.97 -5.38
N LEU A 122 9.48 12.83 -5.44
CA LEU A 122 8.37 12.85 -4.47
C LEU A 122 7.52 11.58 -4.49
N TRP A 123 7.35 10.93 -5.66
CA TRP A 123 6.53 9.73 -5.77
C TRP A 123 7.14 8.56 -4.98
N GLU A 124 8.46 8.39 -5.05
CA GLU A 124 9.17 7.34 -4.35
C GLU A 124 9.04 7.50 -2.83
N ARG A 125 9.06 8.72 -2.33
CA ARG A 125 8.95 9.01 -0.90
C ARG A 125 7.51 9.05 -0.39
N ARG A 126 6.56 9.57 -1.19
CA ARG A 126 5.18 9.77 -0.74
C ARG A 126 4.28 8.56 -1.01
N ILE A 127 4.61 7.73 -2.00
CA ILE A 127 3.77 6.60 -2.41
C ILE A 127 4.50 5.27 -2.26
N LEU A 128 5.70 5.15 -2.85
CA LEU A 128 6.41 3.88 -2.86
C LEU A 128 6.93 3.47 -1.47
N GLU A 129 7.56 4.39 -0.73
CA GLU A 129 8.07 4.10 0.62
C GLU A 129 6.96 3.70 1.59
N PRO A 130 5.83 4.43 1.74
CA PRO A 130 4.70 3.98 2.55
C PRO A 130 4.15 2.64 2.13
N LEU A 131 4.00 2.39 0.83
CA LEU A 131 3.55 1.11 0.29
C LEU A 131 4.47 -0.05 0.70
N LEU A 132 5.77 0.11 0.53
CA LEU A 132 6.76 -0.93 0.89
C LEU A 132 6.83 -1.15 2.39
N THR A 133 6.82 -0.07 3.17
CA THR A 133 6.84 -0.12 4.64
C THR A 133 5.60 -0.82 5.16
N ALA A 134 4.43 -0.43 4.65
CA ALA A 134 3.17 -1.08 4.94
C ALA A 134 3.14 -2.54 4.48
N SER A 135 3.87 -2.91 3.45
CA SER A 135 4.06 -4.30 3.01
C SER A 135 5.11 -5.07 3.81
N GLY A 136 5.68 -4.45 4.87
CA GLY A 136 6.60 -5.08 5.82
C GLY A 136 8.06 -5.08 5.38
N TYR A 137 8.41 -4.32 4.36
CA TYR A 137 9.79 -4.16 3.91
C TYR A 137 10.49 -3.01 4.65
N LYS A 138 11.81 -3.08 4.77
CA LYS A 138 12.62 -1.94 5.15
C LYS A 138 13.02 -1.19 3.89
N VAL A 139 12.88 0.14 3.88
CA VAL A 139 13.27 0.98 2.73
C VAL A 139 14.54 1.75 3.08
N SER A 140 15.45 1.87 2.12
CA SER A 140 16.63 2.72 2.21
C SER A 140 16.88 3.42 0.88
N TYR A 141 17.38 4.64 0.98
CA TYR A 141 17.87 5.48 -0.13
C TYR A 141 19.39 5.68 -0.05
N ASP A 142 20.02 5.18 1.01
CA ASP A 142 21.46 5.29 1.17
C ASP A 142 22.18 4.32 0.24
N VAL A 143 23.05 4.85 -0.62
CA VAL A 143 23.84 4.09 -1.58
C VAL A 143 24.67 3.01 -0.90
N ALA A 144 25.10 3.22 0.34
CA ALA A 144 25.83 2.22 1.13
C ALA A 144 24.99 0.97 1.46
N ASP A 145 23.68 1.07 1.40
CA ASP A 145 22.77 -0.05 1.65
C ASP A 145 22.41 -0.82 0.36
N ARG A 146 22.74 -0.31 -0.82
CA ARG A 146 22.43 -0.94 -2.10
C ARG A 146 22.97 -2.37 -2.21
N GLU A 147 24.21 -2.59 -1.78
CA GLU A 147 24.84 -3.92 -1.84
C GLU A 147 24.21 -4.91 -0.86
N LYS A 148 23.67 -4.41 0.25
CA LYS A 148 23.01 -5.22 1.31
C LYS A 148 21.54 -5.47 1.04
N ALA A 149 20.94 -4.72 0.12
CA ALA A 149 19.53 -4.84 -0.21
C ALA A 149 19.20 -6.16 -0.88
N GLU A 150 18.13 -6.79 -0.46
CA GLU A 150 17.60 -7.99 -1.10
C GLU A 150 16.90 -7.67 -2.43
N VAL A 151 16.36 -6.45 -2.57
CA VAL A 151 15.73 -5.94 -3.79
C VAL A 151 16.17 -4.51 -4.05
N VAL A 152 16.42 -4.19 -5.31
CA VAL A 152 16.75 -2.84 -5.79
C VAL A 152 15.61 -2.37 -6.70
N LEU A 153 15.07 -1.20 -6.42
CA LEU A 153 14.02 -0.57 -7.23
C LEU A 153 14.62 0.63 -7.95
N GLY A 154 14.60 0.62 -9.27
CA GLY A 154 15.14 1.69 -10.11
C GLY A 154 14.15 2.12 -11.18
N LYS A 155 14.33 3.32 -11.74
CA LYS A 155 13.56 3.78 -12.90
C LYS A 155 13.95 2.98 -14.14
N GLU A 156 13.04 2.91 -15.13
CA GLU A 156 13.30 2.19 -16.39
C GLU A 156 14.56 2.67 -17.11
N ASP A 157 14.83 3.98 -17.05
CA ASP A 157 15.98 4.64 -17.66
C ASP A 157 17.22 4.68 -16.74
N SER A 158 17.14 4.03 -15.57
CA SER A 158 18.28 3.97 -14.67
C SER A 158 19.41 3.19 -15.32
N ASP A 159 20.60 3.83 -15.44
CA ASP A 159 21.85 3.22 -15.88
C ASP A 159 22.39 2.17 -14.89
N ALA A 160 21.53 1.68 -14.00
CA ALA A 160 21.88 0.58 -13.12
C ALA A 160 22.39 -0.57 -13.97
N SER A 161 23.71 -0.58 -14.12
CA SER A 161 24.44 -1.53 -14.94
C SER A 161 23.96 -2.95 -14.69
N GLU A 162 23.96 -3.76 -15.73
CA GLU A 162 23.61 -5.18 -15.78
C GLU A 162 24.21 -6.06 -14.66
N GLN A 163 25.05 -5.49 -13.81
CA GLN A 163 25.78 -6.15 -12.72
C GLN A 163 24.97 -6.29 -11.42
N VAL A 164 23.72 -5.85 -11.36
CA VAL A 164 22.90 -6.05 -10.17
C VAL A 164 22.21 -7.41 -10.24
N ASP A 165 22.94 -8.44 -9.96
CA ASP A 165 22.57 -9.82 -9.53
C ASP A 165 21.08 -10.22 -9.53
N GLY A 166 20.33 -9.96 -10.59
CA GLY A 166 18.94 -10.34 -10.64
C GLY A 166 18.02 -9.67 -9.60
N ARG A 167 18.52 -8.81 -8.69
CA ARG A 167 17.76 -8.12 -7.65
C ARG A 167 17.04 -6.85 -8.13
N LEU A 168 17.42 -6.33 -9.31
CA LEU A 168 16.84 -5.11 -9.86
C LEU A 168 15.42 -5.34 -10.38
N LEU A 169 14.49 -4.49 -9.96
CA LEU A 169 13.16 -4.31 -10.51
C LEU A 169 13.08 -2.90 -11.10
N ARG A 170 12.74 -2.79 -12.37
CA ARG A 170 12.58 -1.51 -13.06
C ARG A 170 11.14 -1.03 -12.99
N LEU A 171 10.98 0.25 -12.65
CA LEU A 171 9.69 0.91 -12.59
C LEU A 171 9.55 1.86 -13.77
N ARG A 172 8.42 1.77 -14.48
CA ARG A 172 8.06 2.67 -15.58
C ARG A 172 6.94 3.61 -15.20
N ASP A 173 6.98 4.80 -15.76
CA ASP A 173 5.96 5.83 -15.55
C ASP A 173 4.72 5.62 -16.44
N SER A 174 4.89 4.98 -17.60
CA SER A 174 3.80 4.71 -18.54
C SER A 174 3.09 3.39 -18.22
N SER A 175 1.75 3.39 -18.32
CA SER A 175 0.96 2.15 -18.24
C SER A 175 1.21 1.22 -19.42
N PHE A 176 1.64 1.74 -20.58
CA PHE A 176 2.04 0.96 -21.73
C PHE A 176 3.50 0.50 -21.58
N ALA A 177 3.71 -0.81 -21.69
CA ALA A 177 5.04 -1.35 -21.90
C ALA A 177 5.43 -1.05 -23.36
N GLY A 178 6.31 -0.07 -23.55
CA GLY A 178 6.99 0.11 -24.83
C GLY A 178 7.87 -1.09 -25.16
N PRO A 179 8.53 -1.13 -26.33
CA PRO A 179 9.54 -2.13 -26.67
C PRO A 179 10.81 -1.88 -25.83
N ALA A 180 10.69 -2.08 -24.52
CA ALA A 180 11.80 -1.91 -23.58
C ALA A 180 12.75 -3.10 -23.70
N ALA A 181 14.05 -2.83 -23.59
CA ALA A 181 15.08 -3.88 -23.59
C ALA A 181 14.98 -4.80 -22.37
N HIS A 182 14.29 -4.36 -21.31
CA HIS A 182 14.16 -5.08 -20.05
C HIS A 182 12.72 -5.04 -19.53
N PRO A 183 12.24 -6.11 -18.85
CA PRO A 183 10.93 -6.12 -18.23
C PRO A 183 10.87 -5.04 -17.13
N SER A 184 9.82 -4.22 -17.17
CA SER A 184 9.56 -3.16 -16.21
C SER A 184 8.12 -3.26 -15.69
N ILE A 185 7.90 -2.77 -14.48
CA ILE A 185 6.61 -2.77 -13.81
C ILE A 185 6.07 -1.34 -13.83
N TYR A 186 4.78 -1.20 -14.18
CA TYR A 186 4.13 0.09 -14.07
C TYR A 186 4.08 0.52 -12.61
N ARG A 187 4.62 1.70 -12.29
CA ARG A 187 4.80 2.15 -10.89
C ARG A 187 3.50 2.22 -10.09
N TYR A 188 2.35 2.36 -10.76
CA TYR A 188 1.03 2.34 -10.11
C TYR A 188 0.38 0.95 -10.11
N ASP A 189 1.01 -0.07 -10.72
CA ASP A 189 0.60 -1.47 -10.57
C ASP A 189 1.12 -2.04 -9.24
N ARG A 190 0.42 -1.70 -8.20
CA ARG A 190 0.76 -2.08 -6.83
C ARG A 190 0.83 -3.59 -6.63
N ILE A 191 -0.13 -4.33 -7.19
CA ILE A 191 -0.20 -5.79 -7.08
C ILE A 191 0.99 -6.42 -7.79
N GLY A 192 1.25 -6.01 -9.02
CA GLY A 192 2.39 -6.48 -9.81
C GLY A 192 3.73 -6.17 -9.13
N LEU A 193 3.87 -4.98 -8.54
CA LEU A 193 5.09 -4.58 -7.83
C LEU A 193 5.38 -5.47 -6.61
N ILE A 194 4.40 -5.64 -5.73
CA ILE A 194 4.58 -6.45 -4.53
C ILE A 194 4.83 -7.92 -4.89
N SER A 195 4.08 -8.45 -5.86
CA SER A 195 4.28 -9.82 -6.36
C SER A 195 5.68 -10.03 -6.95
N ALA A 196 6.20 -9.04 -7.69
CA ALA A 196 7.55 -9.11 -8.26
C ALA A 196 8.65 -9.06 -7.18
N ILE A 197 8.47 -8.23 -6.14
CA ILE A 197 9.37 -8.20 -4.97
C ILE A 197 9.39 -9.57 -4.29
N GLU A 198 8.24 -10.18 -4.04
CA GLU A 198 8.16 -11.51 -3.42
C GLU A 198 8.84 -12.58 -4.27
N HIS A 199 8.63 -12.54 -5.58
CA HIS A 199 9.28 -13.46 -6.51
C HIS A 199 10.82 -13.35 -6.47
N LYS A 200 11.34 -12.11 -6.41
CA LYS A 200 12.78 -11.86 -6.26
C LYS A 200 13.32 -12.43 -4.94
N LEU A 201 12.62 -12.21 -3.84
CA LEU A 201 12.99 -12.71 -2.52
C LEU A 201 12.94 -14.25 -2.43
N ALA A 202 12.01 -14.88 -3.15
CA ALA A 202 11.89 -16.34 -3.21
C ALA A 202 12.98 -16.98 -4.08
N GLY A 203 13.38 -16.32 -5.18
CA GLY A 203 14.39 -16.82 -6.12
C GLY A 203 15.84 -16.60 -5.68
N GLY A 204 16.07 -15.79 -4.64
CA GLY A 204 17.40 -15.51 -4.08
C GLY A 204 17.85 -16.45 -2.95
N ARG A 205 17.14 -17.57 -2.73
CA ARG A 205 17.51 -18.62 -1.75
C ARG A 205 18.11 -19.81 -2.42
#